data_685676e78c4b53ae78aa5cf9de5f98f3
#
_entry.id   685676e78c4b53ae78aa5cf9de5f98f3
#
_cell.length_a   1.000
_cell.length_b   1.000
_cell.length_c   1.000
_cell.angle_alpha   90.00
_cell.angle_beta   90.00
_cell.angle_gamma   90.00
#
_symmetry.space_group_name_H-M   'P 1'
#
loop_
_entity.id
_entity.type
_entity.pdbx_description
1 polymer ?
#
loop_
_entity_poly.entity_id
_entity_poly.type
_entity_poly.pdbx_seq_one_letter_code
_entity_poly.pdbx_strand_id
1 'polypeptide(L)'
;ASTFGSTDTNGEWKINTSPSITMGNNGFTILKDGNTITDQSSNSNNFTLGGGTLTNMVDNPSDNFATVNISYYSAENVNATGIHFCNTGVNQSGTAAPFYSTIAVPSGKYYWEGFVETVGTNNMHGVHRTQDISQATNAGNPANGTYGYAYRSDGSKFNNGSATSYGNSFTTGDYISVAYDATNGAIWFAKNGTWQNSATTSEIAAGTTTNAAFSSMPTNGVFYTPYTYLTNNGVVRFNFGNGVFGSTALTGTTYSPT
;
A
#
# COMPACT_ATOMS: atom_id res chain seq x y z
N ALA A 1 24.41 -17.05 -15.64
CA ALA A 1 23.32 -16.84 -14.64
C ALA A 1 23.89 -16.63 -13.23
N SER A 2 24.94 -17.39 -12.85
CA SER A 2 25.54 -17.32 -11.50
C SER A 2 26.18 -15.95 -11.16
N THR A 3 26.48 -15.13 -12.14
CA THR A 3 26.99 -13.76 -11.92
C THR A 3 25.94 -12.86 -11.29
N PHE A 4 24.68 -13.02 -11.70
CA PHE A 4 23.59 -12.12 -11.31
C PHE A 4 22.68 -12.69 -10.24
N GLY A 5 22.88 -13.94 -9.85
CA GLY A 5 22.09 -14.55 -8.80
C GLY A 5 22.38 -16.04 -8.64
N SER A 6 21.79 -16.62 -7.63
CA SER A 6 21.88 -18.05 -7.31
C SER A 6 20.57 -18.57 -6.74
N THR A 7 20.36 -19.87 -6.85
CA THR A 7 19.23 -20.53 -6.21
C THR A 7 19.61 -20.85 -4.77
N ASP A 8 18.77 -20.45 -3.84
CA ASP A 8 18.95 -20.73 -2.41
C ASP A 8 18.63 -22.20 -2.05
N THR A 9 18.77 -22.55 -0.78
CA THR A 9 18.50 -23.91 -0.27
C THR A 9 17.05 -24.35 -0.41
N ASN A 10 16.12 -23.41 -0.60
CA ASN A 10 14.69 -23.67 -0.78
C ASN A 10 14.31 -23.80 -2.26
N GLY A 11 15.27 -23.67 -3.17
CA GLY A 11 15.03 -23.70 -4.60
C GLY A 11 14.60 -22.34 -5.20
N GLU A 12 14.61 -21.28 -4.42
CA GLU A 12 14.24 -19.94 -4.87
C GLU A 12 15.45 -19.21 -5.45
N TRP A 13 15.29 -18.60 -6.62
CA TRP A 13 16.37 -17.83 -7.23
C TRP A 13 16.47 -16.45 -6.54
N LYS A 14 17.64 -16.13 -6.02
CA LYS A 14 17.96 -14.85 -5.39
C LYS A 14 18.94 -14.05 -6.24
N ILE A 15 18.66 -12.76 -6.39
CA ILE A 15 19.56 -11.84 -7.11
C ILE A 15 20.85 -11.63 -6.34
N ASN A 16 21.98 -11.52 -7.06
CA ASN A 16 23.23 -11.06 -6.50
C ASN A 16 23.25 -9.53 -6.51
N THR A 17 23.20 -8.92 -5.33
CA THR A 17 23.14 -7.46 -5.17
C THR A 17 24.49 -6.76 -5.46
N SER A 18 25.57 -7.52 -5.64
CA SER A 18 26.91 -7.00 -5.96
C SER A 18 27.60 -7.88 -7.01
N PRO A 19 27.04 -7.99 -8.23
CA PRO A 19 27.63 -8.84 -9.27
C PRO A 19 28.98 -8.29 -9.71
N SER A 20 30.00 -9.18 -9.79
CA SER A 20 31.29 -8.83 -10.36
C SER A 20 31.26 -9.10 -11.85
N ILE A 21 31.33 -8.03 -12.65
CA ILE A 21 31.33 -8.12 -14.10
C ILE A 21 32.50 -7.32 -14.70
N THR A 22 33.06 -7.82 -15.78
CA THR A 22 34.01 -7.04 -16.57
C THR A 22 33.23 -6.15 -17.51
N MET A 23 33.35 -4.85 -17.32
CA MET A 23 32.64 -3.86 -18.14
C MET A 23 33.50 -3.46 -19.33
N GLY A 24 32.88 -3.28 -20.51
CA GLY A 24 33.49 -2.60 -21.62
C GLY A 24 33.62 -1.09 -21.37
N ASN A 25 34.28 -0.37 -22.27
CA ASN A 25 34.59 1.06 -22.10
C ASN A 25 33.33 1.94 -21.86
N ASN A 26 32.18 1.55 -22.34
CA ASN A 26 30.92 2.26 -22.16
C ASN A 26 30.07 1.68 -21.02
N GLY A 27 30.58 0.72 -20.26
CA GLY A 27 29.90 0.15 -19.11
C GLY A 27 29.86 1.14 -17.95
N PHE A 28 28.83 1.05 -17.13
CA PHE A 28 28.64 1.88 -15.95
C PHE A 28 27.89 1.13 -14.85
N THR A 29 28.01 1.60 -13.62
CA THR A 29 27.22 1.17 -12.46
C THR A 29 26.72 2.42 -11.73
N ILE A 30 25.41 2.59 -11.69
CA ILE A 30 24.76 3.73 -11.01
C ILE A 30 23.69 3.22 -10.04
N LEU A 31 23.23 4.06 -9.12
CA LEU A 31 22.16 3.79 -8.17
C LEU A 31 22.41 2.60 -7.21
N LYS A 32 23.64 2.16 -7.09
CA LYS A 32 24.02 1.01 -6.25
C LYS A 32 23.88 1.34 -4.76
N ASP A 33 24.32 2.54 -4.37
CA ASP A 33 24.38 2.99 -2.98
C ASP A 33 23.46 4.21 -2.79
N GLY A 34 22.17 4.03 -3.07
CA GLY A 34 21.20 5.11 -2.98
C GLY A 34 20.98 5.84 -4.31
N ASN A 35 20.71 7.14 -4.25
CA ASN A 35 20.32 7.94 -5.41
C ASN A 35 21.48 8.50 -6.25
N THR A 36 22.67 7.94 -6.15
CA THR A 36 23.81 8.47 -6.92
C THR A 36 23.71 8.04 -8.37
N ILE A 37 23.84 9.03 -9.27
CA ILE A 37 23.99 8.84 -10.71
C ILE A 37 25.45 8.94 -11.16
N THR A 38 26.37 9.10 -10.21
CA THR A 38 27.79 8.98 -10.48
C THR A 38 28.13 7.53 -10.73
N ASP A 39 28.89 7.26 -11.79
CA ASP A 39 29.32 5.91 -12.12
C ASP A 39 30.25 5.36 -11.02
N GLN A 40 29.84 4.27 -10.42
CA GLN A 40 30.53 3.55 -9.35
C GLN A 40 31.41 2.41 -9.89
N SER A 41 31.56 2.32 -11.22
CA SER A 41 32.52 1.43 -11.89
C SER A 41 33.89 2.12 -12.05
N SER A 42 34.85 1.38 -12.56
CA SER A 42 36.18 1.95 -12.88
C SER A 42 36.18 2.85 -14.12
N ASN A 43 35.08 2.93 -14.88
CA ASN A 43 35.02 3.61 -16.16
C ASN A 43 34.74 5.12 -16.04
N SER A 44 34.20 5.57 -14.92
CA SER A 44 33.82 6.97 -14.68
C SER A 44 32.83 7.55 -15.71
N ASN A 45 31.97 6.73 -16.25
CA ASN A 45 30.91 7.15 -17.18
C ASN A 45 29.72 7.78 -16.43
N ASN A 46 29.91 8.95 -15.84
CA ASN A 46 28.94 9.65 -15.01
C ASN A 46 27.72 10.11 -15.81
N PHE A 47 26.57 10.11 -15.16
CA PHE A 47 25.31 10.62 -15.70
C PHE A 47 25.00 12.00 -15.13
N THR A 48 24.20 12.74 -15.85
CA THR A 48 23.63 14.01 -15.39
C THR A 48 22.12 13.88 -15.35
N LEU A 49 21.51 14.29 -14.25
CA LEU A 49 20.07 14.30 -14.12
C LEU A 49 19.47 15.33 -15.09
N GLY A 50 18.60 14.88 -15.99
CA GLY A 50 17.96 15.75 -16.99
C GLY A 50 16.84 16.61 -16.42
N GLY A 51 16.38 16.33 -15.20
CA GLY A 51 15.33 17.05 -14.48
C GLY A 51 14.73 16.21 -13.37
N GLY A 52 13.96 16.84 -12.48
CA GLY A 52 13.33 16.17 -11.35
C GLY A 52 14.29 15.91 -10.17
N THR A 53 13.82 15.12 -9.21
CA THR A 53 14.57 14.68 -8.03
C THR A 53 14.55 13.17 -7.94
N LEU A 54 15.71 12.55 -7.74
CA LEU A 54 15.79 11.12 -7.43
C LEU A 54 15.39 10.89 -5.98
N THR A 55 14.51 9.92 -5.76
CA THR A 55 14.08 9.51 -4.43
C THR A 55 14.46 8.06 -4.19
N ASN A 56 15.02 7.77 -3.02
CA ASN A 56 15.31 6.40 -2.62
C ASN A 56 14.04 5.59 -2.48
N MET A 57 14.10 4.37 -2.95
CA MET A 57 13.09 3.33 -2.75
C MET A 57 13.75 2.09 -2.16
N VAL A 58 13.02 1.41 -1.29
CA VAL A 58 13.43 0.09 -0.78
C VAL A 58 12.85 -1.07 -1.59
N ASP A 59 11.95 -0.77 -2.54
CA ASP A 59 11.39 -1.77 -3.46
C ASP A 59 12.44 -2.22 -4.47
N ASN A 60 12.73 -3.50 -4.47
CA ASN A 60 13.74 -4.14 -5.32
C ASN A 60 13.37 -5.63 -5.51
N PRO A 61 14.08 -6.38 -6.37
CA PRO A 61 13.75 -7.79 -6.62
C PRO A 61 13.77 -8.72 -5.39
N SER A 62 14.41 -8.31 -4.30
CA SER A 62 14.43 -9.06 -3.03
C SER A 62 13.33 -8.63 -2.07
N ASP A 63 12.79 -7.41 -2.24
CA ASP A 63 11.79 -6.79 -1.36
C ASP A 63 10.62 -6.32 -2.21
N ASN A 64 9.64 -7.19 -2.42
CA ASN A 64 8.45 -6.88 -3.20
C ASN A 64 7.35 -6.32 -2.30
N PHE A 65 7.06 -5.05 -2.49
CA PHE A 65 5.97 -4.37 -1.80
C PHE A 65 4.68 -4.41 -2.64
N ALA A 66 3.55 -4.26 -1.96
CA ALA A 66 2.28 -4.07 -2.63
C ALA A 66 2.28 -2.73 -3.40
N THR A 67 1.55 -2.72 -4.50
CA THR A 67 1.19 -1.52 -5.25
C THR A 67 -0.30 -1.54 -5.54
N VAL A 68 -0.85 -0.51 -6.15
CA VAL A 68 -2.24 -0.53 -6.61
C VAL A 68 -2.38 -1.38 -7.86
N ASN A 69 -3.34 -2.29 -7.86
CA ASN A 69 -3.59 -3.21 -8.97
C ASN A 69 -4.43 -2.54 -10.06
N ILE A 70 -3.80 -2.24 -11.18
CA ILE A 70 -4.47 -1.62 -12.33
C ILE A 70 -5.44 -2.55 -13.07
N SER A 71 -5.32 -3.86 -12.85
CA SER A 71 -6.16 -4.85 -13.52
C SER A 71 -7.54 -5.02 -12.90
N TYR A 72 -7.72 -4.57 -11.66
CA TYR A 72 -9.01 -4.59 -10.96
C TYR A 72 -9.75 -3.24 -11.10
N TYR A 73 -9.70 -2.69 -12.26
CA TYR A 73 -10.17 -1.38 -12.55
C TYR A 73 -11.38 -1.45 -13.51
N SER A 74 -12.51 -0.91 -13.10
CA SER A 74 -13.66 -0.78 -14.00
C SER A 74 -13.47 0.43 -14.91
N ALA A 75 -13.25 0.20 -16.19
CA ALA A 75 -13.01 1.23 -17.19
C ALA A 75 -14.16 2.25 -17.35
N GLU A 76 -15.34 1.97 -16.81
CA GLU A 76 -16.53 2.81 -16.99
C GLU A 76 -16.58 4.00 -16.00
N ASN A 77 -15.84 3.98 -14.91
CA ASN A 77 -15.98 4.97 -13.84
C ASN A 77 -14.69 5.69 -13.43
N VAL A 78 -13.58 5.45 -14.12
CA VAL A 78 -12.31 6.03 -13.74
C VAL A 78 -11.59 6.58 -14.97
N ASN A 79 -11.30 7.87 -14.95
CA ASN A 79 -10.40 8.46 -15.92
C ASN A 79 -9.02 7.80 -15.84
N ALA A 80 -8.38 7.56 -16.97
CA ALA A 80 -7.06 6.95 -17.10
C ALA A 80 -5.92 7.67 -16.33
N THR A 81 -6.23 8.79 -15.66
CA THR A 81 -5.33 9.51 -14.73
C THR A 81 -5.39 8.98 -13.31
N GLY A 82 -6.17 7.91 -13.06
CA GLY A 82 -6.50 7.47 -11.72
C GLY A 82 -5.38 6.79 -10.93
N ILE A 83 -4.34 6.30 -11.57
CA ILE A 83 -3.21 5.64 -10.89
C ILE A 83 -1.90 6.27 -11.33
N HIS A 84 -1.12 6.73 -10.37
CA HIS A 84 0.15 7.40 -10.60
C HIS A 84 1.12 7.12 -9.45
N PHE A 85 2.29 7.74 -9.44
CA PHE A 85 3.36 7.52 -8.46
C PHE A 85 3.77 6.05 -8.36
N CYS A 86 4.17 5.44 -9.50
CA CYS A 86 4.57 4.02 -9.55
C CYS A 86 3.52 3.07 -8.98
N ASN A 87 2.25 3.33 -9.29
CA ASN A 87 1.10 2.57 -8.82
C ASN A 87 0.86 2.60 -7.29
N THR A 88 1.30 3.63 -6.60
CA THR A 88 0.97 3.83 -5.18
C THR A 88 0.02 5.00 -4.94
N GLY A 89 -0.25 5.84 -5.93
CA GLY A 89 -1.23 6.93 -5.85
C GLY A 89 -2.48 6.63 -6.66
N VAL A 90 -3.63 6.99 -6.14
CA VAL A 90 -4.94 6.82 -6.80
C VAL A 90 -5.75 8.10 -6.73
N ASN A 91 -6.39 8.44 -7.83
CA ASN A 91 -7.27 9.60 -7.96
C ASN A 91 -8.60 9.15 -8.58
N GLN A 92 -9.69 9.50 -7.95
CA GLN A 92 -11.02 9.25 -8.45
C GLN A 92 -11.62 10.53 -9.03
N SER A 93 -11.68 10.62 -10.35
CA SER A 93 -12.39 11.70 -11.06
C SER A 93 -13.77 11.22 -11.49
N GLY A 94 -14.75 11.31 -10.63
CA GLY A 94 -16.08 10.82 -10.94
C GLY A 94 -16.87 10.52 -9.66
N THR A 95 -17.86 9.63 -9.76
CA THR A 95 -18.76 9.40 -8.66
C THR A 95 -18.13 8.57 -7.55
N ALA A 96 -17.53 7.44 -7.86
CA ALA A 96 -16.87 6.58 -6.87
C ALA A 96 -16.14 5.40 -7.51
N ALA A 97 -15.04 4.93 -6.91
CA ALA A 97 -14.39 3.68 -7.30
C ALA A 97 -13.59 3.04 -6.16
N PRO A 98 -13.56 1.70 -6.08
CA PRO A 98 -12.60 0.97 -5.27
C PRO A 98 -11.27 0.81 -6.00
N PHE A 99 -10.18 0.87 -5.26
CA PHE A 99 -8.83 0.55 -5.72
C PHE A 99 -8.25 -0.50 -4.78
N TYR A 100 -7.69 -1.56 -5.35
CA TYR A 100 -7.17 -2.71 -4.61
C TYR A 100 -5.65 -2.80 -4.74
N SER A 101 -5.01 -3.40 -3.76
CA SER A 101 -3.58 -3.67 -3.87
C SER A 101 -3.28 -4.92 -4.73
N THR A 102 -2.02 -5.05 -5.14
CA THR A 102 -1.52 -6.22 -5.90
C THR A 102 -1.30 -7.45 -5.04
N ILE A 103 -1.23 -7.30 -3.71
CA ILE A 103 -0.96 -8.40 -2.78
C ILE A 103 -2.20 -8.66 -1.92
N ALA A 104 -2.53 -9.94 -1.79
CA ALA A 104 -3.55 -10.42 -0.87
C ALA A 104 -2.92 -11.44 0.08
N VAL A 105 -3.35 -11.43 1.34
CA VAL A 105 -2.68 -12.18 2.40
C VAL A 105 -3.64 -13.11 3.13
N PRO A 106 -3.22 -14.39 3.39
CA PRO A 106 -4.04 -15.36 4.11
C PRO A 106 -3.73 -15.44 5.61
N SER A 107 -2.55 -14.99 6.02
CA SER A 107 -2.07 -15.07 7.40
C SER A 107 -0.94 -14.06 7.62
N GLY A 108 -0.55 -13.84 8.87
CA GLY A 108 0.50 -12.88 9.25
C GLY A 108 -0.08 -11.55 9.71
N LYS A 109 0.80 -10.62 10.06
CA LYS A 109 0.46 -9.26 10.47
C LYS A 109 1.03 -8.27 9.47
N TYR A 110 0.23 -7.32 9.05
CA TYR A 110 0.57 -6.36 8.01
C TYR A 110 0.22 -4.95 8.44
N TYR A 111 1.00 -4.01 7.96
CA TYR A 111 0.81 -2.59 8.21
C TYR A 111 1.02 -1.81 6.91
N TRP A 112 0.20 -0.82 6.67
CA TRP A 112 0.38 0.15 5.59
C TRP A 112 -0.26 1.48 5.94
N GLU A 113 0.04 2.50 5.16
CA GLU A 113 -0.46 3.85 5.35
C GLU A 113 -1.03 4.42 4.06
N GLY A 114 -2.04 5.26 4.20
CA GLY A 114 -2.58 6.08 3.13
C GLY A 114 -2.55 7.56 3.52
N PHE A 115 -1.92 8.38 2.71
CA PHE A 115 -2.01 9.84 2.82
C PHE A 115 -3.20 10.33 2.01
N VAL A 116 -4.14 10.99 2.66
CA VAL A 116 -5.33 11.57 2.06
C VAL A 116 -4.97 12.93 1.47
N GLU A 117 -4.55 12.96 0.21
CA GLU A 117 -4.20 14.20 -0.49
C GLU A 117 -5.43 15.06 -0.78
N THR A 118 -6.55 14.41 -1.08
CA THR A 118 -7.87 15.05 -1.21
C THR A 118 -8.93 14.09 -0.70
N VAL A 119 -9.75 14.54 0.24
CA VAL A 119 -10.87 13.75 0.73
C VAL A 119 -12.10 13.96 -0.14
N GLY A 120 -12.77 12.86 -0.53
CA GLY A 120 -14.13 12.87 -1.07
C GLY A 120 -15.16 12.65 0.04
N THR A 121 -16.42 12.53 -0.33
CA THR A 121 -17.55 12.51 0.63
C THR A 121 -17.55 11.29 1.56
N ASN A 122 -17.12 10.11 1.07
CA ASN A 122 -17.16 8.84 1.79
C ASN A 122 -15.91 8.00 1.51
N ASN A 123 -14.73 8.61 1.59
CA ASN A 123 -13.50 7.85 1.39
C ASN A 123 -13.36 6.78 2.48
N MET A 124 -12.88 5.60 2.09
CA MET A 124 -12.68 4.48 2.99
C MET A 124 -11.32 3.83 2.77
N HIS A 125 -10.74 3.33 3.86
CA HIS A 125 -9.52 2.52 3.86
C HIS A 125 -9.79 1.21 4.59
N GLY A 126 -9.29 0.09 4.06
CA GLY A 126 -9.51 -1.19 4.70
C GLY A 126 -9.03 -2.40 3.92
N VAL A 127 -9.68 -3.54 4.13
CA VAL A 127 -9.40 -4.80 3.44
C VAL A 127 -10.69 -5.38 2.84
N HIS A 128 -10.54 -6.06 1.71
CA HIS A 128 -11.63 -6.77 1.04
C HIS A 128 -11.20 -8.17 0.63
N ARG A 129 -12.11 -9.14 0.75
CA ARG A 129 -11.85 -10.52 0.35
C ARG A 129 -11.70 -10.62 -1.17
N THR A 130 -10.62 -11.26 -1.63
CA THR A 130 -10.30 -11.32 -3.07
C THR A 130 -11.34 -12.09 -3.88
N GLN A 131 -11.96 -13.10 -3.32
CA GLN A 131 -12.98 -13.89 -4.00
C GLN A 131 -14.26 -13.10 -4.35
N ASP A 132 -14.48 -11.96 -3.68
CA ASP A 132 -15.63 -11.09 -3.91
C ASP A 132 -15.31 -9.88 -4.80
N ILE A 133 -14.06 -9.73 -5.22
CA ILE A 133 -13.70 -8.69 -6.18
C ILE A 133 -14.28 -9.08 -7.53
N SER A 134 -15.42 -8.54 -7.84
CA SER A 134 -16.06 -8.70 -9.15
C SER A 134 -15.42 -7.74 -10.14
N GLN A 135 -14.98 -8.23 -11.28
CA GLN A 135 -14.62 -7.40 -12.44
C GLN A 135 -15.86 -6.78 -13.09
N ALA A 136 -17.03 -7.13 -12.62
CA ALA A 136 -18.29 -6.72 -13.21
C ALA A 136 -18.68 -5.31 -12.71
N THR A 137 -18.57 -4.33 -13.58
CA THR A 137 -19.53 -3.25 -13.86
C THR A 137 -20.06 -2.38 -12.72
N ASN A 138 -19.69 -2.58 -11.47
CA ASN A 138 -20.16 -1.73 -10.38
C ASN A 138 -19.00 -1.21 -9.54
N ALA A 139 -18.73 0.07 -9.68
CA ALA A 139 -17.95 0.87 -8.75
C ALA A 139 -18.56 0.91 -7.33
N GLY A 140 -19.22 -0.18 -6.93
CA GLY A 140 -19.86 -0.32 -5.63
C GLY A 140 -18.83 -0.28 -4.52
N ASN A 141 -19.22 0.29 -3.39
CA ASN A 141 -18.44 0.25 -2.17
C ASN A 141 -18.23 -1.20 -1.72
N PRO A 142 -16.98 -1.70 -1.64
CA PRO A 142 -16.70 -3.09 -1.24
C PRO A 142 -17.23 -3.44 0.16
N ALA A 143 -17.30 -2.47 1.05
CA ALA A 143 -17.80 -2.67 2.40
C ALA A 143 -19.34 -2.71 2.49
N ASN A 144 -20.07 -2.55 1.37
CA ASN A 144 -21.49 -2.90 1.32
C ASN A 144 -21.71 -4.43 1.38
N GLY A 145 -20.68 -5.20 1.02
CA GLY A 145 -20.68 -6.66 1.15
C GLY A 145 -20.16 -7.10 2.54
N THR A 146 -20.43 -8.37 2.86
CA THR A 146 -20.08 -8.98 4.15
C THR A 146 -18.57 -9.01 4.43
N TYR A 147 -17.75 -9.07 3.38
CA TYR A 147 -16.31 -9.31 3.51
C TYR A 147 -15.45 -8.10 3.13
N GLY A 148 -16.03 -6.91 3.14
CA GLY A 148 -15.32 -5.64 3.06
C GLY A 148 -15.35 -4.94 4.43
N TYR A 149 -14.19 -4.61 4.97
CA TYR A 149 -14.03 -4.01 6.30
C TYR A 149 -13.27 -2.70 6.17
N ALA A 150 -13.86 -1.61 6.59
CA ALA A 150 -13.28 -0.29 6.33
C ALA A 150 -13.45 0.70 7.48
N TYR A 151 -12.59 1.72 7.44
CA TYR A 151 -12.70 2.96 8.19
C TYR A 151 -13.05 4.08 7.21
N ARG A 152 -14.13 4.80 7.50
CA ARG A 152 -14.72 5.83 6.64
C ARG A 152 -14.34 7.24 7.12
N SER A 153 -14.33 8.18 6.19
CA SER A 153 -13.93 9.56 6.45
C SER A 153 -14.74 10.30 7.53
N ASP A 154 -15.95 9.85 7.83
CA ASP A 154 -16.75 10.40 8.94
C ASP A 154 -16.39 9.84 10.33
N GLY A 155 -15.39 8.96 10.42
CA GLY A 155 -14.94 8.35 11.66
C GLY A 155 -15.62 7.02 11.98
N SER A 156 -16.54 6.54 11.15
CA SER A 156 -17.19 5.27 11.37
C SER A 156 -16.37 4.09 10.82
N LYS A 157 -16.49 2.92 11.43
CA LYS A 157 -16.18 1.64 10.81
C LYS A 157 -17.36 1.20 9.96
N PHE A 158 -17.09 0.58 8.82
CA PHE A 158 -18.11 0.26 7.83
C PHE A 158 -17.96 -1.18 7.32
N ASN A 159 -19.03 -1.97 7.41
CA ASN A 159 -19.08 -3.34 6.92
C ASN A 159 -20.54 -3.73 6.65
N ASN A 160 -20.78 -4.56 5.65
CA ASN A 160 -22.12 -5.09 5.30
C ASN A 160 -23.18 -3.99 5.18
N GLY A 161 -22.82 -2.87 4.53
CA GLY A 161 -23.68 -1.73 4.33
C GLY A 161 -23.98 -0.90 5.58
N SER A 162 -23.38 -1.22 6.72
CA SER A 162 -23.66 -0.58 8.01
C SER A 162 -22.48 0.22 8.53
N ALA A 163 -22.76 1.45 8.97
CA ALA A 163 -21.81 2.32 9.64
C ALA A 163 -21.98 2.25 11.17
N THR A 164 -20.89 2.14 11.89
CA THR A 164 -20.87 2.18 13.36
C THR A 164 -19.76 3.12 13.81
N SER A 165 -20.01 3.94 14.83
CA SER A 165 -19.01 4.84 15.40
C SER A 165 -17.76 4.05 15.84
N TYR A 166 -16.57 4.58 15.51
CA TYR A 166 -15.32 3.91 15.84
C TYR A 166 -14.21 4.87 16.24
N GLY A 167 -13.95 5.90 15.46
CA GLY A 167 -12.83 6.82 15.67
C GLY A 167 -13.16 8.24 15.24
N ASN A 168 -12.13 9.05 15.07
CA ASN A 168 -12.25 10.43 14.63
C ASN A 168 -12.43 10.51 13.11
N SER A 169 -13.22 11.45 12.63
CA SER A 169 -13.29 11.77 11.20
C SER A 169 -11.93 12.16 10.65
N PHE A 170 -11.69 11.87 9.37
CA PHE A 170 -10.47 12.29 8.67
C PHE A 170 -10.77 13.12 7.42
N THR A 171 -9.81 13.94 7.03
CA THR A 171 -9.93 14.89 5.94
C THR A 171 -8.63 15.00 5.13
N THR A 172 -8.62 15.88 4.16
CA THR A 172 -7.42 16.25 3.39
C THR A 172 -6.24 16.59 4.29
N GLY A 173 -5.08 16.02 3.99
CA GLY A 173 -3.85 16.16 4.76
C GLY A 173 -3.65 15.13 5.86
N ASP A 174 -4.65 14.28 6.14
CA ASP A 174 -4.53 13.24 7.17
C ASP A 174 -3.84 11.98 6.65
N TYR A 175 -3.14 11.30 7.55
CA TYR A 175 -2.58 9.96 7.34
C TYR A 175 -3.47 8.92 8.01
N ILE A 176 -3.86 7.91 7.26
CA ILE A 176 -4.63 6.78 7.76
C ILE A 176 -3.73 5.54 7.73
N SER A 177 -3.46 5.01 8.91
CA SER A 177 -2.70 3.77 9.05
C SER A 177 -3.64 2.61 9.28
N VAL A 178 -3.28 1.46 8.74
CA VAL A 178 -4.02 0.21 8.89
C VAL A 178 -3.09 -0.86 9.42
N ALA A 179 -3.48 -1.50 10.52
CA ALA A 179 -2.86 -2.72 11.00
C ALA A 179 -3.85 -3.87 10.82
N TYR A 180 -3.43 -4.94 10.16
CA TYR A 180 -4.25 -6.09 9.86
C TYR A 180 -3.57 -7.38 10.32
N ASP A 181 -4.21 -8.11 11.22
CA ASP A 181 -3.82 -9.45 11.65
C ASP A 181 -4.66 -10.48 10.87
N ALA A 182 -4.11 -10.96 9.78
CA ALA A 182 -4.76 -11.95 8.92
C ALA A 182 -4.86 -13.33 9.60
N THR A 183 -3.98 -13.63 10.56
CA THR A 183 -4.01 -14.89 11.30
C THR A 183 -5.20 -14.95 12.26
N ASN A 184 -5.46 -13.85 12.97
CA ASN A 184 -6.53 -13.78 13.97
C ASN A 184 -7.81 -13.10 13.45
N GLY A 185 -7.80 -12.61 12.21
CA GLY A 185 -8.94 -11.95 11.59
C GLY A 185 -9.32 -10.65 12.31
N ALA A 186 -8.37 -9.76 12.52
CA ALA A 186 -8.58 -8.49 13.21
C ALA A 186 -7.93 -7.31 12.47
N ILE A 187 -8.57 -6.14 12.53
CA ILE A 187 -8.08 -4.93 11.88
C ILE A 187 -8.27 -3.70 12.77
N TRP A 188 -7.27 -2.84 12.78
CA TRP A 188 -7.25 -1.57 13.50
C TRP A 188 -6.90 -0.44 12.54
N PHE A 189 -7.35 0.76 12.87
CA PHE A 189 -7.04 1.96 12.10
C PHE A 189 -6.46 3.03 13.00
N ALA A 190 -5.53 3.82 12.45
CA ALA A 190 -5.00 5.01 13.11
C ALA A 190 -5.21 6.23 12.21
N LYS A 191 -5.29 7.39 12.84
CA LYS A 191 -5.27 8.70 12.20
C LYS A 191 -4.07 9.48 12.73
N ASN A 192 -3.21 9.95 11.82
CA ASN A 192 -2.04 10.78 12.15
C ASN A 192 -1.19 10.18 13.30
N GLY A 193 -0.92 8.87 13.21
CA GLY A 193 -0.14 8.13 14.19
C GLY A 193 -0.88 7.77 15.49
N THR A 194 -2.15 8.13 15.64
CA THR A 194 -2.95 7.79 16.83
C THR A 194 -3.95 6.69 16.50
N TRP A 195 -3.79 5.54 17.15
CA TRP A 195 -4.74 4.43 17.02
C TRP A 195 -6.12 4.84 17.52
N GLN A 196 -7.14 4.46 16.77
CA GLN A 196 -8.52 4.80 17.10
C GLN A 196 -9.11 3.81 18.11
N ASN A 197 -10.25 4.19 18.70
CA ASN A 197 -10.95 3.38 19.72
C ASN A 197 -10.07 3.00 20.92
N SER A 198 -9.11 3.87 21.31
CA SER A 198 -8.16 3.63 22.41
C SER A 198 -7.25 2.41 22.25
N ALA A 199 -7.10 1.87 21.04
CA ALA A 199 -6.15 0.80 20.77
C ALA A 199 -4.72 1.25 21.02
N THR A 200 -3.85 0.31 21.36
CA THR A 200 -2.42 0.55 21.60
C THR A 200 -1.56 -0.32 20.69
N THR A 201 -0.34 0.14 20.43
CA THR A 201 0.63 -0.65 19.65
C THR A 201 0.90 -2.01 20.30
N SER A 202 1.00 -2.06 21.63
CA SER A 202 1.22 -3.32 22.35
C SER A 202 0.05 -4.29 22.19
N GLU A 203 -1.19 -3.80 22.24
CA GLU A 203 -2.40 -4.58 21.97
C GLU A 203 -2.38 -5.18 20.56
N ILE A 204 -2.10 -4.35 19.55
CA ILE A 204 -2.05 -4.77 18.16
C ILE A 204 -0.93 -5.78 17.93
N ALA A 205 0.27 -5.54 18.47
CA ALA A 205 1.39 -6.45 18.39
C ALA A 205 1.09 -7.81 19.05
N ALA A 206 0.40 -7.80 20.19
CA ALA A 206 -0.04 -9.01 20.86
C ALA A 206 -1.20 -9.74 20.14
N GLY A 207 -1.92 -9.06 19.23
CA GLY A 207 -3.13 -9.59 18.61
C GLY A 207 -4.36 -9.58 19.53
N THR A 208 -4.34 -8.71 20.56
CA THR A 208 -5.46 -8.49 21.45
C THR A 208 -6.52 -7.64 20.76
N THR A 209 -7.74 -8.14 20.64
CA THR A 209 -8.76 -7.55 19.76
C THR A 209 -9.76 -6.63 20.46
N THR A 210 -9.57 -6.31 21.73
CA THR A 210 -10.51 -5.52 22.56
C THR A 210 -10.91 -4.20 21.88
N ASN A 211 -9.93 -3.49 21.32
CA ASN A 211 -10.13 -2.19 20.67
C ASN A 211 -10.03 -2.25 19.14
N ALA A 212 -10.07 -3.45 18.57
CA ALA A 212 -10.08 -3.60 17.12
C ALA A 212 -11.33 -2.96 16.49
N ALA A 213 -11.21 -2.46 15.28
CA ALA A 213 -12.36 -2.01 14.49
C ALA A 213 -13.25 -3.21 14.18
N PHE A 214 -12.64 -4.28 13.71
CA PHE A 214 -13.30 -5.56 13.47
C PHE A 214 -12.43 -6.68 14.01
N SER A 215 -13.08 -7.70 14.55
CA SER A 215 -12.47 -8.94 15.01
C SER A 215 -13.32 -10.12 14.55
N SER A 216 -12.75 -11.31 14.61
CA SER A 216 -13.44 -12.53 14.14
C SER A 216 -13.79 -12.50 12.64
N MET A 217 -12.98 -11.77 11.86
CA MET A 217 -13.06 -11.84 10.40
C MET A 217 -12.69 -13.26 9.95
N PRO A 218 -13.37 -13.84 8.94
CA PRO A 218 -13.01 -15.16 8.43
C PRO A 218 -11.55 -15.25 8.00
N THR A 219 -10.85 -16.32 8.40
CA THR A 219 -9.41 -16.52 8.11
C THR A 219 -9.12 -17.80 7.34
N ASN A 220 -9.98 -18.80 7.44
CA ASN A 220 -9.73 -20.12 6.84
C ASN A 220 -9.96 -20.10 5.31
N GLY A 221 -8.86 -20.21 4.55
CA GLY A 221 -8.89 -20.21 3.09
C GLY A 221 -9.30 -18.87 2.47
N VAL A 222 -9.25 -17.80 3.23
CA VAL A 222 -9.64 -16.46 2.79
C VAL A 222 -8.42 -15.58 2.62
N PHE A 223 -8.38 -14.85 1.50
CA PHE A 223 -7.34 -13.88 1.20
C PHE A 223 -7.95 -12.49 1.20
N TYR A 224 -7.39 -11.61 2.01
CA TYR A 224 -7.77 -10.20 2.02
C TYR A 224 -6.69 -9.35 1.36
N THR A 225 -7.11 -8.39 0.56
CA THR A 225 -6.25 -7.39 -0.06
C THR A 225 -6.55 -6.01 0.54
N PRO A 226 -5.55 -5.17 0.79
CA PRO A 226 -5.77 -3.76 1.06
C PRO A 226 -6.58 -3.09 -0.03
N TYR A 227 -7.51 -2.23 0.36
CA TYR A 227 -8.25 -1.41 -0.59
C TYR A 227 -8.51 0.00 -0.06
N THR A 228 -8.79 0.89 -0.97
CA THR A 228 -9.43 2.18 -0.70
C THR A 228 -10.66 2.35 -1.60
N TYR A 229 -11.68 2.99 -1.07
CA TYR A 229 -12.83 3.42 -1.84
C TYR A 229 -12.87 4.94 -1.86
N LEU A 230 -12.75 5.52 -3.03
CA LEU A 230 -12.72 6.96 -3.24
C LEU A 230 -13.97 7.46 -3.92
N THR A 231 -14.40 8.64 -3.53
CA THR A 231 -15.57 9.33 -4.08
C THR A 231 -15.20 10.77 -4.41
N ASN A 232 -15.92 11.38 -5.33
CA ASN A 232 -15.91 12.84 -5.56
C ASN A 232 -14.51 13.48 -5.61
N ASN A 233 -13.67 13.04 -6.53
CA ASN A 233 -12.30 13.51 -6.71
C ASN A 233 -11.35 13.22 -5.53
N GLY A 234 -11.63 12.20 -4.74
CA GLY A 234 -10.72 11.74 -3.69
C GLY A 234 -9.37 11.33 -4.26
N VAL A 235 -8.29 11.69 -3.58
CA VAL A 235 -6.91 11.34 -3.94
C VAL A 235 -6.21 10.77 -2.71
N VAL A 236 -5.59 9.61 -2.86
CA VAL A 236 -4.82 8.94 -1.81
C VAL A 236 -3.49 8.44 -2.36
N ARG A 237 -2.42 8.56 -1.57
CA ARG A 237 -1.12 7.95 -1.83
C ARG A 237 -0.85 6.90 -0.76
N PHE A 238 -0.38 5.72 -1.18
CA PHE A 238 -0.07 4.62 -0.29
C PHE A 238 1.42 4.48 0.00
N ASN A 239 1.72 4.07 1.21
CA ASN A 239 3.00 3.53 1.62
C ASN A 239 2.78 2.09 2.10
N PHE A 240 3.21 1.12 1.30
CA PHE A 240 3.18 -0.30 1.62
C PHE A 240 4.52 -0.82 2.15
N GLY A 241 5.45 0.09 2.53
CA GLY A 241 6.81 -0.23 2.95
C GLY A 241 7.88 0.23 1.96
N ASN A 242 7.50 0.51 0.71
CA ASN A 242 8.39 0.94 -0.37
C ASN A 242 8.69 2.44 -0.37
N GLY A 243 8.30 3.15 0.66
CA GLY A 243 8.47 4.61 0.74
C GLY A 243 7.46 5.37 -0.10
N VAL A 244 7.69 6.67 -0.23
CA VAL A 244 6.82 7.57 -0.98
C VAL A 244 7.42 7.90 -2.32
N PHE A 245 6.65 7.70 -3.35
CA PHE A 245 6.99 8.17 -4.69
C PHE A 245 6.58 9.64 -4.83
N GLY A 246 7.56 10.52 -4.99
CA GLY A 246 7.36 11.94 -5.13
C GLY A 246 8.31 12.77 -4.26
N SER A 247 8.19 14.07 -4.29
CA SER A 247 9.10 15.01 -3.62
C SER A 247 8.93 15.11 -2.10
N THR A 248 7.92 14.45 -1.52
CA THR A 248 7.60 14.57 -0.09
C THR A 248 7.43 13.18 0.51
N ALA A 249 8.27 12.83 1.46
CA ALA A 249 8.10 11.62 2.26
C ALA A 249 6.79 11.69 3.06
N LEU A 250 6.10 10.55 3.24
CA LEU A 250 5.01 10.47 4.20
C LEU A 250 5.61 10.62 5.59
N THR A 251 5.34 11.77 6.20
CA THR A 251 5.73 12.08 7.57
C THR A 251 4.46 12.15 8.40
N GLY A 252 4.49 11.73 9.63
CA GLY A 252 3.33 11.84 10.52
C GLY A 252 2.93 10.55 11.21
N THR A 253 3.60 9.45 10.93
CA THR A 253 3.43 8.22 11.68
C THR A 253 4.72 7.86 12.42
N THR A 254 4.58 7.31 13.60
CA THR A 254 5.70 6.76 14.38
C THR A 254 6.02 5.32 13.99
N TYR A 255 5.31 4.78 13.00
CA TYR A 255 5.43 3.40 12.57
C TYR A 255 6.04 3.34 11.18
N SER A 256 7.13 2.62 11.06
CA SER A 256 7.64 2.22 9.74
C SER A 256 6.96 0.92 9.35
N PRO A 257 6.48 0.81 8.11
CA PRO A 257 6.07 -0.48 7.56
C PRO A 257 7.27 -1.44 7.60
N THR A 258 7.07 -2.65 8.09
CA THR A 258 8.07 -3.73 8.11
C THR A 258 7.66 -4.84 7.19
#